data_3c64add6633ad436e8645ba65b3a5026
#
_entry.id   3c64add6633ad436e8645ba65b3a5026
#
_cell.length_a   1.000
_cell.length_b   1.000
_cell.length_c   1.000
_cell.angle_alpha   90.00
_cell.angle_beta   90.00
_cell.angle_gamma   90.00
#
_symmetry.space_group_name_H-M   'P 1'
#
loop_
_entity.id
_entity.type
_entity.pdbx_description
1 polymer ?
#
loop_
_entity_poly.entity_id
_entity_poly.type
_entity_poly.pdbx_seq_one_letter_code
_entity_poly.pdbx_strand_id
1 'polypeptide(L)'
;MKTNRLSVLFLAGALILTGVSFTSCLKGDDIDTNQYTGGISLNVFGPSPVARGGELRFLGSGMNQVTAVVIPGCDDITDIKVISDTEIRITVPQEAEPGLVTLKAPGGDITTKTKLTYIETISLESLTPSSVRPGDELTITGEYLNLIHEVIFANEVTVAEENFTVHDRNTIKLIVPEKAQTGKIILSDGEELPNLIYSEDELQVVLPSVAEVINQENAKPEDVITISGENLELVTKVLVPGNPENIEVAFELSADNQQLIFALPADAADGDVIMLPASGVEIVVV
;
A
#
# COMPACT_ATOMS: atom_id res chain seq x y z
N MET A 1 -74.71 14.05 -4.26
CA MET A 1 -75.44 15.29 -4.65
C MET A 1 -74.54 16.15 -5.49
N LYS A 2 -75.02 16.45 -6.74
CA LYS A 2 -74.55 17.45 -7.72
C LYS A 2 -73.17 17.26 -8.33
N THR A 3 -73.00 16.61 -9.47
CA THR A 3 -73.23 17.00 -10.87
C THR A 3 -72.79 18.40 -11.26
N ASN A 4 -71.82 18.51 -12.22
CA ASN A 4 -72.01 19.15 -13.54
C ASN A 4 -70.62 19.15 -14.23
N ARG A 5 -70.53 18.43 -15.37
CA ARG A 5 -70.77 18.77 -16.78
C ARG A 5 -69.77 19.79 -17.32
N LEU A 6 -68.80 19.27 -18.15
CA LEU A 6 -68.84 19.35 -19.63
C LEU A 6 -68.67 20.77 -20.19
N SER A 7 -67.58 21.02 -20.86
CA SER A 7 -67.63 21.78 -22.14
C SER A 7 -66.39 21.43 -22.99
N VAL A 8 -66.67 20.77 -24.06
CA VAL A 8 -65.87 20.55 -25.25
C VAL A 8 -65.85 21.87 -26.01
N LEU A 9 -64.67 22.39 -26.35
CA LEU A 9 -64.54 23.37 -27.43
C LEU A 9 -63.42 22.91 -28.35
N PHE A 10 -63.91 22.43 -29.54
CA PHE A 10 -63.08 22.29 -30.75
C PHE A 10 -62.71 23.68 -31.24
N LEU A 11 -61.42 23.96 -31.45
CA LEU A 11 -61.00 25.01 -32.37
C LEU A 11 -59.86 24.44 -33.22
N ALA A 12 -60.26 24.25 -34.50
CA ALA A 12 -59.31 23.98 -35.57
C ALA A 12 -58.49 25.24 -35.85
N GLY A 13 -57.16 25.11 -35.85
CA GLY A 13 -56.26 26.22 -36.16
C GLY A 13 -54.97 25.70 -36.79
N ALA A 14 -54.93 25.82 -38.08
CA ALA A 14 -53.81 25.96 -39.01
C ALA A 14 -52.44 25.38 -38.61
N LEU A 15 -52.07 24.34 -39.34
CA LEU A 15 -50.74 23.81 -39.50
C LEU A 15 -49.81 24.85 -40.18
N ILE A 16 -49.02 25.58 -39.46
CA ILE A 16 -47.89 26.32 -40.02
C ILE A 16 -46.65 25.42 -39.85
N LEU A 17 -46.28 24.75 -40.94
CA LEU A 17 -44.98 24.12 -41.09
C LEU A 17 -43.89 25.22 -41.17
N THR A 18 -43.35 25.65 -40.06
CA THR A 18 -42.06 26.34 -40.06
C THR A 18 -40.96 25.27 -40.10
N GLY A 19 -40.39 25.09 -41.28
CA GLY A 19 -39.19 24.30 -41.48
C GLY A 19 -38.06 24.91 -40.64
N VAL A 20 -37.78 24.30 -39.50
CA VAL A 20 -36.53 24.54 -38.77
C VAL A 20 -35.47 23.80 -39.55
N SER A 21 -34.75 24.51 -40.39
CA SER A 21 -33.49 24.06 -40.97
C SER A 21 -32.50 23.91 -39.80
N PHE A 22 -32.31 22.67 -39.35
CA PHE A 22 -31.11 22.33 -38.54
C PHE A 22 -29.92 22.47 -39.47
N THR A 23 -29.38 23.68 -39.60
CA THR A 23 -27.97 23.85 -39.97
C THR A 23 -27.17 23.32 -38.82
N SER A 24 -26.88 22.02 -38.81
CA SER A 24 -25.75 21.48 -38.10
C SER A 24 -24.51 22.23 -38.58
N CYS A 25 -24.11 23.25 -37.84
CA CYS A 25 -22.75 23.71 -37.90
C CYS A 25 -21.90 22.57 -37.31
N LEU A 26 -21.57 21.61 -38.14
CA LEU A 26 -20.32 20.96 -38.07
C LEU A 26 -19.27 22.10 -38.25
N LYS A 27 -18.83 22.71 -37.13
CA LYS A 27 -17.49 23.22 -37.11
C LYS A 27 -16.63 22.05 -37.53
N GLY A 28 -16.19 22.09 -38.77
CA GLY A 28 -15.14 21.21 -39.19
C GLY A 28 -14.00 21.45 -38.22
N ASP A 29 -13.76 20.50 -37.33
CA ASP A 29 -12.44 20.34 -36.80
C ASP A 29 -11.57 20.33 -38.06
N ASP A 30 -10.61 21.24 -38.12
CA ASP A 30 -9.62 21.26 -39.18
C ASP A 30 -9.05 19.85 -39.24
N ILE A 31 -9.56 19.05 -40.16
CA ILE A 31 -8.97 17.76 -40.51
C ILE A 31 -7.61 18.15 -41.05
N ASP A 32 -6.58 17.94 -40.26
CA ASP A 32 -5.21 18.18 -40.67
C ASP A 32 -4.96 17.27 -41.91
N THR A 33 -5.15 17.87 -43.10
CA THR A 33 -5.00 17.18 -44.39
C THR A 33 -3.56 16.69 -44.61
N ASN A 34 -2.60 17.11 -43.79
CA ASN A 34 -1.25 16.56 -43.80
C ASN A 34 -1.21 15.09 -43.32
N GLN A 35 -2.21 14.63 -42.63
CA GLN A 35 -2.33 13.21 -42.26
C GLN A 35 -2.48 12.27 -43.47
N TYR A 36 -2.83 12.79 -44.64
CA TYR A 36 -3.10 11.99 -45.86
C TYR A 36 -2.00 12.09 -46.94
N THR A 37 -0.92 12.79 -46.74
CA THR A 37 0.13 12.98 -47.71
C THR A 37 1.30 11.98 -47.62
N GLY A 38 0.98 10.72 -47.31
CA GLY A 38 1.99 9.65 -47.33
C GLY A 38 2.89 9.55 -46.08
N GLY A 39 2.59 10.34 -45.05
CA GLY A 39 3.22 10.23 -43.74
C GLY A 39 2.54 9.21 -42.82
N ILE A 40 3.10 9.02 -41.64
CA ILE A 40 2.45 8.21 -40.61
C ILE A 40 1.24 8.93 -40.03
N SER A 41 0.23 8.16 -39.58
CA SER A 41 -0.87 8.68 -38.76
C SER A 41 -1.14 7.74 -37.61
N LEU A 42 -1.43 8.28 -36.42
CA LEU A 42 -1.80 7.51 -35.24
C LEU A 42 -3.27 7.74 -34.92
N ASN A 43 -4.07 6.67 -34.96
CA ASN A 43 -5.49 6.71 -34.64
C ASN A 43 -5.75 6.42 -33.17
N VAL A 44 -5.10 5.37 -32.64
CA VAL A 44 -5.27 4.94 -31.26
C VAL A 44 -4.03 4.21 -30.77
N PHE A 45 -3.75 4.28 -29.51
CA PHE A 45 -2.75 3.47 -28.82
C PHE A 45 -3.34 2.90 -27.51
N GLY A 46 -2.74 1.81 -27.03
CA GLY A 46 -3.18 1.22 -25.76
C GLY A 46 -2.70 -0.22 -25.54
N PRO A 47 -3.00 -0.77 -24.37
CA PRO A 47 -3.84 -0.18 -23.31
C PRO A 47 -3.18 1.01 -22.60
N SER A 48 -3.99 1.88 -21.98
CA SER A 48 -3.56 2.90 -21.04
C SER A 48 -4.65 3.00 -19.97
N PRO A 49 -4.36 2.64 -18.71
CA PRO A 49 -3.04 2.27 -18.17
C PRO A 49 -2.53 0.92 -18.69
N VAL A 50 -1.20 0.77 -18.72
CA VAL A 50 -0.48 -0.45 -19.10
C VAL A 50 0.50 -0.86 -18.00
N ALA A 51 0.76 -2.16 -17.84
CA ALA A 51 1.81 -2.61 -16.93
C ALA A 51 3.19 -2.33 -17.53
N ARG A 52 4.19 -1.93 -16.74
CA ARG A 52 5.60 -1.94 -17.17
C ARG A 52 6.02 -3.37 -17.48
N GLY A 53 6.78 -3.55 -18.56
CA GLY A 53 7.02 -4.89 -19.13
C GLY A 53 5.88 -5.44 -19.98
N GLY A 54 4.71 -4.80 -19.98
CA GLY A 54 3.57 -5.16 -20.82
C GLY A 54 3.70 -4.70 -22.26
N GLU A 55 2.83 -5.22 -23.13
CA GLU A 55 2.78 -4.85 -24.56
C GLU A 55 1.90 -3.61 -24.77
N LEU A 56 2.43 -2.61 -25.45
CA LEU A 56 1.73 -1.40 -25.88
C LEU A 56 1.58 -1.42 -27.41
N ARG A 57 0.35 -1.23 -27.89
CA ARG A 57 -0.01 -1.27 -29.31
C ARG A 57 -0.28 0.14 -29.82
N PHE A 58 0.12 0.38 -31.06
CA PHE A 58 -0.19 1.61 -31.81
C PHE A 58 -0.87 1.22 -33.13
N LEU A 59 -2.02 1.82 -33.38
CA LEU A 59 -2.82 1.58 -34.57
C LEU A 59 -2.96 2.88 -35.36
N GLY A 60 -2.71 2.81 -36.67
CA GLY A 60 -2.76 3.99 -37.54
C GLY A 60 -2.53 3.64 -39.02
N SER A 61 -1.86 4.50 -39.75
CA SER A 61 -1.43 4.26 -41.13
C SER A 61 0.07 4.49 -41.23
N GLY A 62 0.76 3.73 -42.07
CA GLY A 62 2.21 3.83 -42.27
C GLY A 62 3.01 3.47 -41.01
N MET A 63 2.43 2.65 -40.11
CA MET A 63 3.09 2.26 -38.85
C MET A 63 4.40 1.52 -39.06
N ASN A 64 4.55 0.82 -40.18
CA ASN A 64 5.80 0.15 -40.58
C ASN A 64 6.96 1.14 -40.86
N GLN A 65 6.72 2.45 -40.92
CA GLN A 65 7.75 3.48 -41.10
C GLN A 65 8.28 4.03 -39.79
N VAL A 66 7.66 3.67 -38.63
CA VAL A 66 8.11 4.09 -37.32
C VAL A 66 9.47 3.46 -37.01
N THR A 67 10.45 4.30 -36.69
CA THR A 67 11.81 3.89 -36.39
C THR A 67 12.17 3.85 -34.94
N ALA A 68 11.43 4.65 -34.12
CA ALA A 68 11.56 4.66 -32.66
C ALA A 68 10.27 5.11 -32.00
N VAL A 69 10.05 4.64 -30.79
CA VAL A 69 8.99 5.10 -29.90
C VAL A 69 9.65 5.75 -28.68
N VAL A 70 9.27 7.00 -28.39
CA VAL A 70 9.79 7.77 -27.26
C VAL A 70 8.74 7.79 -26.16
N ILE A 71 9.09 7.25 -25.01
CA ILE A 71 8.31 7.32 -23.78
C ILE A 71 9.11 8.12 -22.75
N PRO A 72 8.52 9.03 -21.97
CA PRO A 72 9.24 9.73 -20.91
C PRO A 72 9.94 8.77 -19.94
N GLY A 73 11.10 9.17 -19.43
CA GLY A 73 11.92 8.37 -18.50
C GLY A 73 12.78 7.28 -19.15
N CYS A 74 12.66 7.07 -20.47
CA CYS A 74 13.37 6.01 -21.19
C CYS A 74 14.19 6.54 -22.35
N ASP A 75 15.18 5.76 -22.77
CA ASP A 75 15.83 5.91 -24.07
C ASP A 75 14.85 5.60 -25.21
N ASP A 76 15.20 6.01 -26.42
CA ASP A 76 14.43 5.71 -27.63
C ASP A 76 14.26 4.19 -27.84
N ILE A 77 13.02 3.72 -27.86
CA ILE A 77 12.68 2.29 -28.03
C ILE A 77 12.73 1.97 -29.53
N THR A 78 13.72 1.24 -29.96
CA THR A 78 13.92 0.81 -31.34
C THR A 78 13.55 -0.66 -31.60
N ASP A 79 13.34 -1.43 -30.53
CA ASP A 79 12.81 -2.79 -30.63
C ASP A 79 11.29 -2.74 -30.83
N ILE A 80 10.91 -2.53 -32.10
CA ILE A 80 9.53 -2.38 -32.53
C ILE A 80 9.07 -3.62 -33.28
N LYS A 81 8.06 -4.28 -32.77
CA LYS A 81 7.39 -5.39 -33.43
C LYS A 81 6.39 -4.86 -34.47
N VAL A 82 6.77 -4.83 -35.73
CA VAL A 82 5.87 -4.44 -36.83
C VAL A 82 4.92 -5.61 -37.14
N ILE A 83 3.64 -5.43 -36.91
CA ILE A 83 2.59 -6.41 -37.22
C ILE A 83 2.08 -6.22 -38.65
N SER A 84 1.87 -4.95 -39.04
CA SER A 84 1.40 -4.56 -40.37
C SER A 84 1.74 -3.08 -40.63
N ASP A 85 1.34 -2.56 -41.77
CA ASP A 85 1.40 -1.12 -42.08
C ASP A 85 0.44 -0.28 -41.22
N THR A 86 -0.45 -0.94 -40.50
CA THR A 86 -1.45 -0.30 -39.62
C THR A 86 -1.25 -0.61 -38.13
N GLU A 87 -0.31 -1.49 -37.76
CA GLU A 87 -0.10 -1.87 -36.36
C GLU A 87 1.36 -2.12 -36.06
N ILE A 88 1.85 -1.49 -34.98
CA ILE A 88 3.11 -1.81 -34.32
C ILE A 88 2.88 -2.05 -32.84
N ARG A 89 3.82 -2.76 -32.22
CA ARG A 89 3.83 -3.03 -30.78
C ARG A 89 5.23 -2.86 -30.21
N ILE A 90 5.29 -2.49 -28.96
CA ILE A 90 6.53 -2.44 -28.17
C ILE A 90 6.29 -3.08 -26.81
N THR A 91 7.37 -3.45 -26.14
CA THR A 91 7.36 -3.74 -24.71
C THR A 91 7.67 -2.46 -23.94
N VAL A 92 6.85 -2.12 -22.96
CA VAL A 92 7.02 -0.93 -22.12
C VAL A 92 8.23 -1.13 -21.19
N PRO A 93 9.26 -0.26 -21.21
CA PRO A 93 10.38 -0.35 -20.28
C PRO A 93 9.98 -0.20 -18.81
N GLN A 94 10.84 -0.69 -17.90
CA GLN A 94 10.59 -0.59 -16.46
C GLN A 94 10.74 0.86 -15.95
N GLU A 95 11.62 1.64 -16.59
CA GLU A 95 11.94 3.03 -16.25
C GLU A 95 10.91 4.05 -16.79
N ALA A 96 9.93 3.56 -17.59
CA ALA A 96 8.95 4.42 -18.24
C ALA A 96 8.16 5.28 -17.25
N GLU A 97 8.04 6.58 -17.55
CA GLU A 97 7.28 7.55 -16.76
C GLU A 97 5.96 7.94 -17.45
N PRO A 98 4.92 8.35 -16.69
CA PRO A 98 3.67 8.79 -17.29
C PRO A 98 3.86 10.03 -18.17
N GLY A 99 3.30 10.01 -19.38
CA GLY A 99 3.40 11.16 -20.26
C GLY A 99 2.93 10.91 -21.69
N LEU A 100 3.17 11.89 -22.56
CA LEU A 100 2.87 11.75 -23.98
C LEU A 100 3.92 10.89 -24.66
N VAL A 101 3.48 10.02 -25.57
CA VAL A 101 4.35 9.14 -26.36
C VAL A 101 4.56 9.73 -27.75
N THR A 102 5.80 9.70 -28.25
CA THR A 102 6.12 10.18 -29.59
C THR A 102 6.60 9.02 -30.46
N LEU A 103 6.01 8.86 -31.63
CA LEU A 103 6.45 7.96 -32.69
C LEU A 103 7.36 8.71 -33.66
N LYS A 104 8.61 8.30 -33.82
CA LYS A 104 9.57 8.87 -34.76
C LYS A 104 9.49 8.17 -36.11
N ALA A 105 9.40 8.91 -37.20
CA ALA A 105 9.41 8.38 -38.54
C ALA A 105 10.05 9.35 -39.55
N PRO A 106 10.55 8.88 -40.69
CA PRO A 106 11.19 9.73 -41.72
C PRO A 106 10.27 10.84 -42.25
N GLY A 107 8.96 10.62 -42.24
CA GLY A 107 7.93 11.60 -42.67
C GLY A 107 7.52 12.64 -41.64
N GLY A 108 8.11 12.59 -40.46
CA GLY A 108 7.79 13.47 -39.31
C GLY A 108 7.30 12.67 -38.09
N ASP A 109 7.48 13.26 -36.94
CA ASP A 109 7.12 12.66 -35.66
C ASP A 109 5.64 12.90 -35.33
N ILE A 110 5.01 11.91 -34.66
CA ILE A 110 3.64 12.04 -34.14
C ILE A 110 3.66 11.83 -32.62
N THR A 111 3.11 12.79 -31.89
CA THR A 111 2.93 12.69 -30.44
C THR A 111 1.46 12.40 -30.11
N THR A 112 1.23 11.51 -29.15
CA THR A 112 -0.10 11.15 -28.67
C THR A 112 -0.82 12.36 -28.08
N LYS A 113 -2.16 12.40 -28.20
CA LYS A 113 -2.98 13.47 -27.61
C LYS A 113 -3.29 13.23 -26.13
N THR A 114 -3.22 11.97 -25.68
CA THR A 114 -3.46 11.54 -24.31
C THR A 114 -2.19 10.97 -23.72
N LYS A 115 -2.02 11.09 -22.41
CA LYS A 115 -0.89 10.52 -21.69
C LYS A 115 -1.02 9.01 -21.60
N LEU A 116 0.11 8.33 -21.73
CA LEU A 116 0.27 6.95 -21.29
C LEU A 116 0.36 6.95 -19.77
N THR A 117 -0.37 6.05 -19.14
CA THR A 117 -0.36 5.82 -17.68
C THR A 117 -0.11 4.35 -17.40
N TYR A 118 0.27 4.03 -16.16
CA TYR A 118 0.69 2.68 -15.79
C TYR A 118 -0.23 2.05 -14.75
N ILE A 119 -0.31 0.72 -14.80
CA ILE A 119 -0.85 -0.10 -13.71
C ILE A 119 0.33 -0.36 -12.78
N GLU A 120 0.22 0.08 -11.54
CA GLU A 120 1.21 -0.13 -10.49
C GLU A 120 0.57 -1.00 -9.43
N THR A 121 0.79 -2.32 -9.54
CA THR A 121 0.26 -3.28 -8.57
C THR A 121 1.27 -3.41 -7.44
N ILE A 122 0.92 -2.89 -6.28
CA ILE A 122 1.72 -3.04 -5.08
C ILE A 122 1.65 -4.50 -4.62
N SER A 123 2.80 -5.09 -4.32
CA SER A 123 2.89 -6.43 -3.73
C SER A 123 3.87 -6.45 -2.57
N LEU A 124 3.59 -7.28 -1.57
CA LEU A 124 4.50 -7.62 -0.50
C LEU A 124 4.98 -9.05 -0.74
N GLU A 125 6.29 -9.25 -0.81
CA GLU A 125 6.90 -10.55 -1.13
C GLU A 125 7.50 -11.22 0.10
N SER A 126 8.23 -10.45 0.94
CA SER A 126 8.84 -11.03 2.13
C SER A 126 9.03 -10.03 3.27
N LEU A 127 9.13 -10.57 4.48
CA LEU A 127 9.52 -9.89 5.71
C LEU A 127 10.81 -10.53 6.23
N THR A 128 11.86 -9.74 6.46
CA THR A 128 13.16 -10.24 6.91
C THR A 128 13.73 -9.37 8.04
N PRO A 129 14.02 -9.96 9.21
CA PRO A 129 13.79 -11.36 9.57
C PRO A 129 12.31 -11.68 9.82
N SER A 130 11.93 -12.97 9.78
CA SER A 130 10.57 -13.41 10.08
C SER A 130 10.25 -13.42 11.59
N SER A 131 11.28 -13.33 12.42
CA SER A 131 11.18 -13.12 13.87
C SER A 131 12.10 -11.96 14.25
N VAL A 132 11.56 -10.96 14.92
CA VAL A 132 12.22 -9.68 15.16
C VAL A 132 12.00 -9.22 16.60
N ARG A 133 12.96 -8.51 17.16
CA ARG A 133 12.81 -7.85 18.46
C ARG A 133 12.29 -6.43 18.27
N PRO A 134 11.49 -5.88 19.21
CA PRO A 134 11.25 -4.45 19.28
C PRO A 134 12.58 -3.68 19.28
N GLY A 135 12.67 -2.63 18.45
CA GLY A 135 13.89 -1.83 18.28
C GLY A 135 14.85 -2.32 17.18
N ASP A 136 14.69 -3.54 16.67
CA ASP A 136 15.50 -4.05 15.55
C ASP A 136 14.96 -3.57 14.19
N GLU A 137 15.79 -3.63 13.15
CA GLU A 137 15.42 -3.30 11.79
C GLU A 137 14.64 -4.45 11.13
N LEU A 138 13.48 -4.13 10.56
CA LEU A 138 12.70 -4.98 9.68
C LEU A 138 12.88 -4.53 8.23
N THR A 139 13.17 -5.46 7.34
CA THR A 139 13.22 -5.26 5.89
C THR A 139 11.98 -5.90 5.26
N ILE A 140 11.24 -5.11 4.48
CA ILE A 140 10.08 -5.52 3.70
C ILE A 140 10.48 -5.45 2.24
N THR A 141 10.26 -6.53 1.45
CA THR A 141 10.52 -6.53 0.02
C THR A 141 9.23 -6.77 -0.77
N GLY A 142 9.18 -6.22 -1.99
CA GLY A 142 8.02 -6.32 -2.87
C GLY A 142 8.15 -5.48 -4.13
N GLU A 143 7.02 -5.17 -4.76
CA GLU A 143 6.95 -4.29 -5.93
C GLU A 143 6.13 -3.04 -5.63
N TYR A 144 6.56 -1.89 -6.15
CA TYR A 144 5.94 -0.58 -5.98
C TYR A 144 5.78 -0.13 -4.52
N LEU A 145 6.71 -0.55 -3.65
CA LEU A 145 6.71 -0.17 -2.24
C LEU A 145 6.94 1.32 -2.02
N ASN A 146 7.48 2.05 -3.01
CA ASN A 146 7.59 3.51 -2.98
C ASN A 146 6.22 4.25 -2.97
N LEU A 147 5.11 3.53 -3.13
CA LEU A 147 3.75 4.06 -3.03
C LEU A 147 3.12 3.80 -1.64
N ILE A 148 3.86 3.18 -0.75
CA ILE A 148 3.41 2.88 0.61
C ILE A 148 3.78 4.05 1.52
N HIS A 149 2.81 4.56 2.25
CA HIS A 149 2.97 5.66 3.20
C HIS A 149 2.91 5.20 4.65
N GLU A 150 2.39 3.99 4.90
CA GLU A 150 2.24 3.45 6.25
C GLU A 150 2.50 1.94 6.28
N VAL A 151 3.20 1.49 7.32
CA VAL A 151 3.31 0.08 7.70
C VAL A 151 2.62 -0.12 9.04
N ILE A 152 1.60 -0.98 9.05
CA ILE A 152 0.75 -1.22 10.20
C ILE A 152 1.04 -2.61 10.76
N PHE A 153 1.46 -2.65 12.01
CA PHE A 153 1.67 -3.87 12.79
C PHE A 153 0.37 -4.33 13.43
N ALA A 154 0.35 -5.54 13.96
CA ALA A 154 -0.74 -5.99 14.79
C ALA A 154 -1.00 -5.00 15.95
N ASN A 155 -2.23 -4.99 16.48
CA ASN A 155 -2.68 -4.03 17.49
C ASN A 155 -2.63 -2.56 17.01
N GLU A 156 -2.82 -2.32 15.68
CA GLU A 156 -2.94 -0.99 15.07
C GLU A 156 -1.74 -0.07 15.29
N VAL A 157 -0.56 -0.63 15.56
CA VAL A 157 0.68 0.13 15.72
C VAL A 157 1.22 0.48 14.33
N THR A 158 1.20 1.77 13.99
CA THR A 158 1.55 2.28 12.66
C THR A 158 2.92 2.95 12.67
N VAL A 159 3.72 2.68 11.63
CA VAL A 159 4.94 3.41 11.28
C VAL A 159 4.69 4.14 9.98
N ALA A 160 4.74 5.47 10.00
CA ALA A 160 4.57 6.31 8.83
C ALA A 160 5.89 6.44 8.04
N GLU A 161 5.78 6.81 6.75
CA GLU A 161 6.91 6.83 5.81
C GLU A 161 8.11 7.69 6.25
N GLU A 162 7.89 8.78 6.98
CA GLU A 162 8.95 9.62 7.52
C GLU A 162 9.87 8.88 8.52
N ASN A 163 9.44 7.73 9.04
CA ASN A 163 10.21 6.87 9.94
C ASN A 163 10.80 5.64 9.23
N PHE A 164 10.68 5.54 7.90
CA PHE A 164 11.37 4.51 7.13
C PHE A 164 12.85 4.86 6.99
N THR A 165 13.73 3.89 7.24
CA THR A 165 15.18 4.05 7.06
C THR A 165 15.59 3.85 5.61
N VAL A 166 14.82 3.07 4.84
CA VAL A 166 14.88 2.91 3.39
C VAL A 166 13.46 2.91 2.86
N HIS A 167 13.22 3.65 1.78
CA HIS A 167 11.93 3.71 1.11
C HIS A 167 12.16 3.83 -0.39
N ASP A 168 12.22 2.70 -1.08
CA ASP A 168 12.37 2.63 -2.52
C ASP A 168 11.33 1.69 -3.15
N ARG A 169 11.40 1.52 -4.48
CA ARG A 169 10.40 0.74 -5.22
C ARG A 169 10.25 -0.70 -4.73
N ASN A 170 11.33 -1.32 -4.31
CA ASN A 170 11.34 -2.74 -3.99
C ASN A 170 11.61 -3.03 -2.51
N THR A 171 11.92 -2.00 -1.72
CA THR A 171 12.37 -2.20 -0.34
C THR A 171 11.86 -1.08 0.57
N ILE A 172 11.29 -1.48 1.69
CA ILE A 172 11.08 -0.63 2.85
C ILE A 172 11.89 -1.21 3.99
N LYS A 173 12.63 -0.35 4.74
CA LYS A 173 13.25 -0.68 6.00
C LYS A 173 12.76 0.26 7.07
N LEU A 174 12.52 -0.27 8.24
CA LEU A 174 12.06 0.49 9.40
C LEU A 174 12.50 -0.17 10.69
N ILE A 175 12.44 0.60 11.78
CA ILE A 175 12.66 0.07 13.13
C ILE A 175 11.32 -0.43 13.67
N VAL A 176 11.32 -1.66 14.19
CA VAL A 176 10.13 -2.28 14.79
C VAL A 176 9.72 -1.52 16.05
N PRO A 177 8.49 -1.03 16.14
CA PRO A 177 8.03 -0.30 17.31
C PRO A 177 8.05 -1.16 18.59
N GLU A 178 8.29 -0.53 19.73
CA GLU A 178 8.25 -1.21 21.04
C GLU A 178 6.89 -1.85 21.36
N LYS A 179 5.81 -1.27 20.81
CA LYS A 179 4.44 -1.74 21.00
C LYS A 179 4.00 -2.76 19.97
N ALA A 180 4.84 -3.12 19.01
CA ALA A 180 4.49 -4.11 18.00
C ALA A 180 4.16 -5.46 18.65
N GLN A 181 3.19 -6.16 18.05
CA GLN A 181 2.77 -7.51 18.44
C GLN A 181 2.92 -8.47 17.27
N THR A 182 3.05 -9.75 17.57
CA THR A 182 3.03 -10.82 16.57
C THR A 182 1.73 -10.77 15.77
N GLY A 183 1.84 -10.83 14.45
CA GLY A 183 0.71 -10.85 13.55
C GLY A 183 1.08 -10.43 12.13
N LYS A 184 0.06 -10.30 11.28
CA LYS A 184 0.25 -9.86 9.91
C LYS A 184 0.63 -8.39 9.85
N ILE A 185 1.54 -8.09 8.93
CA ILE A 185 1.87 -6.71 8.56
C ILE A 185 0.93 -6.26 7.45
N ILE A 186 0.49 -5.02 7.53
CA ILE A 186 -0.34 -4.38 6.52
C ILE A 186 0.41 -3.18 5.97
N LEU A 187 0.51 -3.10 4.64
CA LEU A 187 1.01 -1.92 3.94
C LEU A 187 -0.18 -1.09 3.48
N SER A 188 -0.10 0.22 3.64
CA SER A 188 -1.13 1.19 3.26
C SER A 188 -0.54 2.31 2.42
N ASP A 189 -1.25 2.74 1.37
CA ASP A 189 -0.90 3.90 0.56
C ASP A 189 -1.34 5.23 1.20
N GLY A 190 -1.92 5.21 2.41
CA GLY A 190 -2.29 6.40 3.17
C GLY A 190 -3.43 7.24 2.59
N GLU A 191 -4.11 6.76 1.56
CA GLU A 191 -5.23 7.47 0.92
C GLU A 191 -6.49 7.46 1.80
N GLU A 192 -7.47 8.33 1.52
CA GLU A 192 -8.75 8.38 2.26
C GLU A 192 -9.51 7.02 2.20
N LEU A 193 -9.38 6.31 1.08
CA LEU A 193 -9.83 4.92 0.91
C LEU A 193 -8.59 4.08 0.60
N PRO A 194 -7.86 3.64 1.64
CA PRO A 194 -6.54 3.08 1.45
C PRO A 194 -6.56 1.72 0.76
N ASN A 195 -5.58 1.51 -0.11
CA ASN A 195 -5.26 0.19 -0.62
C ASN A 195 -4.42 -0.54 0.45
N LEU A 196 -4.97 -1.62 0.99
CA LEU A 196 -4.34 -2.40 2.06
C LEU A 196 -3.79 -3.72 1.53
N ILE A 197 -2.48 -3.90 1.67
CA ILE A 197 -1.79 -5.12 1.26
C ILE A 197 -1.33 -5.86 2.52
N TYR A 198 -1.79 -7.09 2.70
CA TYR A 198 -1.49 -7.94 3.86
C TYR A 198 -0.33 -8.87 3.58
N SER A 199 0.54 -9.07 4.56
CA SER A 199 1.57 -10.11 4.47
C SER A 199 0.91 -11.49 4.38
N GLU A 200 1.54 -12.42 3.67
CA GLU A 200 1.11 -13.82 3.61
C GLU A 200 1.31 -14.47 4.98
N ASP A 201 2.51 -14.34 5.52
CA ASP A 201 2.89 -14.86 6.83
C ASP A 201 2.78 -13.81 7.93
N GLU A 202 2.72 -14.27 9.19
CA GLU A 202 2.80 -13.42 10.36
C GLU A 202 4.25 -13.09 10.70
N LEU A 203 4.52 -11.84 11.06
CA LEU A 203 5.77 -11.44 11.68
C LEU A 203 5.74 -11.87 13.15
N GLN A 204 6.74 -12.63 13.56
CA GLN A 204 6.90 -13.01 14.97
C GLN A 204 7.63 -11.88 15.71
N VAL A 205 7.01 -11.31 16.74
CA VAL A 205 7.66 -10.35 17.63
C VAL A 205 8.07 -11.06 18.90
N VAL A 206 9.38 -10.95 19.20
CA VAL A 206 9.97 -11.60 20.38
C VAL A 206 9.40 -11.01 21.66
N LEU A 207 8.98 -11.89 22.56
CA LEU A 207 8.46 -11.56 23.89
C LEU A 207 9.41 -12.11 24.98
N PRO A 208 9.34 -11.55 26.21
CA PRO A 208 9.95 -12.17 27.37
C PRO A 208 9.45 -13.60 27.59
N SER A 209 10.29 -14.47 28.11
CA SER A 209 9.90 -15.81 28.49
C SER A 209 10.38 -16.14 29.90
N VAL A 210 9.65 -17.02 30.58
CA VAL A 210 9.95 -17.51 31.92
C VAL A 210 10.49 -18.92 31.83
N ALA A 211 11.64 -19.16 32.44
CA ALA A 211 12.24 -20.48 32.59
C ALA A 211 12.02 -21.06 33.99
N GLU A 212 12.20 -20.24 35.02
CA GLU A 212 12.10 -20.64 36.43
C GLU A 212 11.70 -19.45 37.30
N VAL A 213 10.97 -19.72 38.37
CA VAL A 213 10.66 -18.76 39.42
C VAL A 213 11.22 -19.27 40.74
N ILE A 214 12.06 -18.49 41.41
CA ILE A 214 12.73 -18.83 42.66
C ILE A 214 12.03 -18.09 43.79
N ASN A 215 11.84 -18.80 44.92
CA ASN A 215 11.20 -18.31 46.14
C ASN A 215 9.67 -18.05 46.02
N GLN A 216 9.00 -18.72 45.09
CA GLN A 216 7.52 -18.52 44.93
C GLN A 216 6.73 -19.33 45.98
N GLU A 217 7.23 -20.46 46.46
CA GLU A 217 6.46 -21.31 47.39
C GLU A 217 6.44 -20.70 48.80
N ASN A 218 5.23 -20.49 49.33
CA ASN A 218 5.00 -19.91 50.66
C ASN A 218 5.64 -18.51 50.84
N ALA A 219 5.79 -17.76 49.75
CA ALA A 219 6.35 -16.42 49.78
C ALA A 219 5.55 -15.50 50.70
N LYS A 220 6.22 -14.64 51.45
CA LYS A 220 5.62 -13.69 52.37
C LYS A 220 5.90 -12.24 51.90
N PRO A 221 5.13 -11.28 52.41
CA PRO A 221 5.47 -9.88 52.20
C PRO A 221 6.94 -9.60 52.50
N GLU A 222 7.60 -8.79 51.66
CA GLU A 222 9.01 -8.42 51.66
C GLU A 222 10.00 -9.52 51.17
N ASP A 223 9.54 -10.74 50.95
CA ASP A 223 10.38 -11.77 50.31
C ASP A 223 10.76 -11.36 48.89
N VAL A 224 11.98 -11.69 48.53
CA VAL A 224 12.52 -11.41 47.19
C VAL A 224 12.20 -12.57 46.25
N ILE A 225 11.47 -12.27 45.17
CA ILE A 225 11.17 -13.19 44.09
C ILE A 225 12.17 -12.96 42.96
N THR A 226 12.67 -14.05 42.37
CA THR A 226 13.52 -14.00 41.20
C THR A 226 12.90 -14.81 40.08
N ILE A 227 12.67 -14.19 38.93
CA ILE A 227 12.24 -14.82 37.71
C ILE A 227 13.42 -14.96 36.79
N SER A 228 13.76 -16.17 36.39
CA SER A 228 14.78 -16.45 35.38
C SER A 228 14.12 -16.70 34.02
N GLY A 229 14.75 -16.20 32.96
CA GLY A 229 14.17 -16.33 31.63
C GLY A 229 15.00 -15.69 30.52
N GLU A 230 14.40 -15.53 29.37
CA GLU A 230 15.03 -14.86 28.22
C GLU A 230 14.29 -13.58 27.86
N ASN A 231 15.02 -12.62 27.31
CA ASN A 231 14.47 -11.32 26.84
C ASN A 231 13.80 -10.52 27.96
N LEU A 232 14.21 -10.69 29.20
CA LEU A 232 13.61 -10.01 30.36
C LEU A 232 13.77 -8.50 30.32
N GLU A 233 14.75 -7.97 29.57
CA GLU A 233 14.94 -6.54 29.34
C GLU A 233 13.79 -5.88 28.54
N LEU A 234 12.91 -6.67 27.90
CA LEU A 234 11.70 -6.18 27.23
C LEU A 234 10.56 -5.94 28.22
N VAL A 235 10.67 -6.40 29.46
CA VAL A 235 9.66 -6.18 30.51
C VAL A 235 9.69 -4.72 30.93
N THR A 236 8.55 -4.06 30.90
CA THR A 236 8.37 -2.67 31.34
C THR A 236 7.66 -2.56 32.66
N LYS A 237 6.83 -3.56 33.01
CA LYS A 237 6.06 -3.60 34.25
C LYS A 237 5.96 -5.02 34.79
N VAL A 238 5.94 -5.12 36.12
CA VAL A 238 5.63 -6.36 36.82
C VAL A 238 4.41 -6.06 37.71
N LEU A 239 3.38 -6.87 37.56
CA LEU A 239 2.15 -6.78 38.34
C LEU A 239 2.05 -8.00 39.26
N VAL A 240 1.92 -7.74 40.53
CA VAL A 240 1.70 -8.75 41.57
C VAL A 240 0.24 -8.73 41.97
N PRO A 241 -0.38 -9.91 42.24
CA PRO A 241 -1.74 -9.94 42.73
C PRO A 241 -1.94 -9.09 43.99
N GLY A 242 -3.01 -8.31 44.00
CA GLY A 242 -3.43 -7.48 45.13
C GLY A 242 -4.93 -7.56 45.32
N ASN A 243 -5.48 -6.85 46.29
CA ASN A 243 -6.92 -6.79 46.54
C ASN A 243 -7.36 -5.34 46.80
N PRO A 244 -8.19 -4.71 45.93
CA PRO A 244 -8.97 -5.35 44.85
C PRO A 244 -8.26 -5.45 43.48
N GLU A 245 -7.10 -4.82 43.27
CA GLU A 245 -6.43 -4.71 41.99
C GLU A 245 -4.97 -5.17 42.10
N ASN A 246 -4.37 -5.56 40.96
CA ASN A 246 -2.96 -5.89 40.89
C ASN A 246 -2.11 -4.67 41.25
N ILE A 247 -0.97 -4.95 41.87
CA ILE A 247 -0.01 -3.96 42.37
C ILE A 247 1.17 -3.93 41.41
N GLU A 248 1.49 -2.78 40.83
CA GLU A 248 2.74 -2.59 40.08
C GLU A 248 3.92 -2.50 41.02
N VAL A 249 4.92 -3.33 40.83
CA VAL A 249 6.14 -3.36 41.65
C VAL A 249 7.36 -2.94 40.86
N ALA A 250 8.30 -2.29 41.57
CA ALA A 250 9.62 -2.02 41.01
C ALA A 250 10.44 -3.30 40.96
N PHE A 251 11.25 -3.47 39.92
CA PHE A 251 12.10 -4.62 39.72
C PHE A 251 13.50 -4.20 39.24
N GLU A 252 14.45 -5.10 39.40
CA GLU A 252 15.81 -4.97 38.90
C GLU A 252 16.13 -6.13 37.95
N LEU A 253 16.96 -5.88 36.94
CA LEU A 253 17.49 -6.91 36.05
C LEU A 253 18.91 -7.26 36.46
N SER A 254 19.28 -8.54 36.37
CA SER A 254 20.66 -8.97 36.44
C SER A 254 21.51 -8.37 35.31
N ALA A 255 22.82 -8.33 35.47
CA ALA A 255 23.72 -7.73 34.47
C ALA A 255 23.67 -8.42 33.09
N ASP A 256 23.25 -9.66 33.06
CA ASP A 256 23.07 -10.47 31.82
C ASP A 256 21.62 -10.49 31.30
N ASN A 257 20.70 -9.75 31.94
CA ASN A 257 19.28 -9.70 31.64
C ASN A 257 18.55 -11.05 31.69
N GLN A 258 19.13 -12.05 32.39
CA GLN A 258 18.54 -13.37 32.51
C GLN A 258 17.73 -13.56 33.80
N GLN A 259 17.78 -12.59 34.70
CA GLN A 259 17.01 -12.60 35.93
C GLN A 259 16.32 -11.26 36.15
N LEU A 260 15.06 -11.32 36.55
CA LEU A 260 14.25 -10.21 37.00
C LEU A 260 13.93 -10.40 38.47
N ILE A 261 14.24 -9.40 39.30
CA ILE A 261 14.22 -9.49 40.75
C ILE A 261 13.33 -8.40 41.32
N PHE A 262 12.39 -8.77 42.18
CA PHE A 262 11.50 -7.81 42.85
C PHE A 262 11.15 -8.30 44.25
N ALA A 263 10.76 -7.38 45.14
CA ALA A 263 10.24 -7.70 46.46
C ALA A 263 8.70 -7.72 46.46
N LEU A 264 8.11 -8.67 47.15
CA LEU A 264 6.64 -8.74 47.32
C LEU A 264 6.17 -7.59 48.19
N PRO A 265 5.13 -6.82 47.76
CA PRO A 265 4.53 -5.77 48.58
C PRO A 265 3.78 -6.34 49.80
N ALA A 266 3.62 -5.52 50.81
CA ALA A 266 2.96 -5.93 52.09
C ALA A 266 1.49 -6.37 51.93
N ASP A 267 0.83 -5.90 50.89
CA ASP A 267 -0.57 -6.15 50.53
C ASP A 267 -0.75 -7.07 49.34
N ALA A 268 0.32 -7.80 48.97
CA ALA A 268 0.24 -8.85 47.98
C ALA A 268 -0.77 -9.94 48.37
N ALA A 269 -1.53 -10.43 47.43
CA ALA A 269 -2.47 -11.54 47.56
C ALA A 269 -1.95 -12.78 46.81
N ASP A 270 -2.61 -13.91 47.07
CA ASP A 270 -2.32 -15.14 46.31
C ASP A 270 -2.80 -14.99 44.85
N GLY A 271 -1.99 -15.43 43.91
CA GLY A 271 -2.29 -15.43 42.47
C GLY A 271 -1.05 -15.31 41.61
N ASP A 272 -1.27 -15.20 40.32
CA ASP A 272 -0.20 -15.19 39.33
C ASP A 272 0.42 -13.80 39.18
N VAL A 273 1.74 -13.76 39.06
CA VAL A 273 2.50 -12.54 38.68
C VAL A 273 2.40 -12.37 37.18
N ILE A 274 2.21 -11.12 36.74
CA ILE A 274 2.13 -10.78 35.31
C ILE A 274 3.31 -9.87 34.95
N MET A 275 4.08 -10.24 33.93
CA MET A 275 5.05 -9.37 33.29
C MET A 275 4.45 -8.74 32.04
N LEU A 276 4.64 -7.46 31.85
CA LEU A 276 4.16 -6.69 30.70
C LEU A 276 5.34 -6.06 29.97
N PRO A 277 5.57 -6.42 28.70
CA PRO A 277 6.42 -5.64 27.81
C PRO A 277 5.67 -4.38 27.32
N ALA A 278 6.36 -3.51 26.59
CA ALA A 278 5.77 -2.28 26.04
C ALA A 278 4.58 -2.56 25.08
N SER A 279 4.52 -3.74 24.46
CA SER A 279 3.43 -4.19 23.61
C SER A 279 2.13 -4.46 24.38
N GLY A 280 2.18 -4.55 25.71
CA GLY A 280 1.02 -4.84 26.56
C GLY A 280 0.56 -6.30 26.53
N VAL A 281 1.31 -7.21 25.91
CA VAL A 281 1.02 -8.65 25.93
C VAL A 281 1.29 -9.18 27.34
N GLU A 282 0.30 -9.76 27.97
CA GLU A 282 0.44 -10.33 29.31
C GLU A 282 1.22 -11.64 29.27
N ILE A 283 2.29 -11.71 30.09
CA ILE A 283 3.06 -12.93 30.29
C ILE A 283 2.83 -13.37 31.73
N VAL A 284 2.02 -14.41 31.86
CA VAL A 284 1.67 -14.97 33.17
C VAL A 284 2.83 -15.81 33.69
N VAL A 285 3.27 -15.50 34.86
CA VAL A 285 4.33 -16.21 35.59
C VAL A 285 3.64 -17.19 36.54
N VAL A 286 3.76 -18.47 36.24
CA VAL A 286 3.10 -19.55 36.99
C VAL A 286 4.08 -20.26 37.92
#